data_2b54c6f4a4b4cea73c9c09af926703dd
#
_entry.id   2b54c6f4a4b4cea73c9c09af926703dd
#
_cell.length_a   1.000
_cell.length_b   1.000
_cell.length_c   1.000
_cell.angle_alpha   90.00
_cell.angle_beta   90.00
_cell.angle_gamma   90.00
#
_symmetry.space_group_name_H-M   'P 1'
#
loop_
_entity.id
_entity.type
_entity.pdbx_description
1 polymer ?
#
loop_
_entity_poly.entity_id
_entity_poly.type
_entity_poly.pdbx_seq_one_letter_code
_entity_poly.pdbx_strand_id
1 'polypeptide(L)'
;KILLYEYEAKTDITINDIIRFHYEFERIHPFQDGNGRVGRLIALKECLRFGLIPFIIEDAKKLYYYRGLSEWEREKGYLIDTCLDGQDTFRKLMSIFDIPS
;
A
#
# COMPACT_ATOMS: atom_id res chain seq x y z
N LYS A 1 14.93 -2.70 -10.31
CA LYS A 1 15.38 -4.08 -10.51
C LYS A 1 15.78 -4.77 -9.23
N ILE A 2 16.64 -4.12 -8.47
CA ILE A 2 17.06 -4.69 -7.19
C ILE A 2 15.85 -4.82 -6.27
N LEU A 3 14.98 -3.84 -6.28
CA LEU A 3 13.78 -3.88 -5.46
C LEU A 3 12.91 -5.08 -5.78
N LEU A 4 12.64 -5.34 -7.06
CA LEU A 4 11.83 -6.48 -7.45
C LEU A 4 12.50 -7.80 -7.10
N TYR A 5 13.81 -7.87 -7.30
CA TYR A 5 14.55 -9.07 -6.98
C TYR A 5 14.44 -9.42 -5.49
N GLU A 6 14.66 -8.43 -4.63
CA GLU A 6 14.56 -8.64 -3.20
C GLU A 6 13.16 -9.02 -2.76
N TYR A 7 12.16 -8.39 -3.37
CA TYR A 7 10.77 -8.65 -3.05
C TYR A 7 10.38 -10.07 -3.45
N GLU A 8 10.76 -10.48 -4.65
CA GLU A 8 10.37 -11.80 -5.16
C GLU A 8 11.13 -12.93 -4.50
N ALA A 9 12.27 -12.64 -3.88
CA ALA A 9 13.03 -13.64 -3.16
C ALA A 9 12.38 -14.03 -1.84
N LYS A 10 11.47 -13.19 -1.31
CA LYS A 10 10.79 -13.50 -0.06
C LYS A 10 9.73 -14.57 -0.31
N THR A 11 9.65 -15.53 0.61
CA THR A 11 8.65 -16.58 0.54
C THR A 11 7.44 -16.28 1.41
N ASP A 12 7.60 -15.37 2.37
CA ASP A 12 6.59 -15.01 3.36
C ASP A 12 6.31 -13.52 3.29
N ILE A 13 5.37 -13.13 2.45
CA ILE A 13 5.06 -11.72 2.24
C ILE A 13 4.00 -11.27 3.24
N THR A 14 4.28 -10.23 3.99
CA THR A 14 3.35 -9.63 4.94
C THR A 14 2.86 -8.30 4.42
N ILE A 15 1.83 -7.76 5.08
CA ILE A 15 1.32 -6.44 4.69
C ILE A 15 2.41 -5.37 4.82
N ASN A 16 3.28 -5.47 5.82
CA ASN A 16 4.38 -4.52 5.98
C ASN A 16 5.34 -4.59 4.81
N ASP A 17 5.59 -5.78 4.27
CA ASP A 17 6.43 -5.93 3.09
C ASP A 17 5.83 -5.21 1.89
N ILE A 18 4.52 -5.32 1.73
CA ILE A 18 3.83 -4.68 0.60
C ILE A 18 3.84 -3.16 0.77
N ILE A 19 3.64 -2.67 1.99
CA ILE A 19 3.68 -1.24 2.26
C ILE A 19 5.08 -0.70 1.96
N ARG A 20 6.12 -1.41 2.38
CA ARG A 20 7.49 -1.02 2.08
C ARG A 20 7.76 -1.02 0.59
N PHE A 21 7.30 -2.06 -0.11
CA PHE A 21 7.45 -2.13 -1.55
C PHE A 21 6.75 -0.96 -2.23
N HIS A 22 5.56 -0.62 -1.78
CA HIS A 22 4.81 0.51 -2.29
C HIS A 22 5.57 1.81 -2.09
N TYR A 23 6.14 2.02 -0.90
CA TYR A 23 6.95 3.21 -0.63
C TYR A 23 8.15 3.27 -1.58
N GLU A 24 8.86 2.15 -1.76
CA GLU A 24 10.05 2.15 -2.62
C GLU A 24 9.66 2.42 -4.07
N PHE A 25 8.52 1.89 -4.51
CA PHE A 25 8.03 2.16 -5.86
C PHE A 25 7.78 3.66 -6.05
N GLU A 26 7.10 4.28 -5.08
CA GLU A 26 6.79 5.72 -5.17
C GLU A 26 8.07 6.55 -5.12
N ARG A 27 9.06 6.12 -4.36
CA ARG A 27 10.34 6.83 -4.28
C ARG A 27 11.10 6.77 -5.59
N ILE A 28 11.04 5.64 -6.26
CA ILE A 28 11.75 5.45 -7.54
C ILE A 28 11.04 6.20 -8.66
N HIS A 29 9.72 6.32 -8.59
CA HIS A 29 8.91 6.96 -9.62
C HIS A 29 8.11 8.12 -9.02
N PRO A 30 8.77 9.18 -8.50
CA PRO A 30 8.10 10.12 -7.62
C PRO A 30 7.40 11.29 -8.29
N PHE A 31 7.39 11.38 -9.59
CA PHE A 31 7.16 12.65 -10.23
C PHE A 31 5.81 12.85 -10.88
N GLN A 32 4.92 11.88 -10.85
CA GLN A 32 3.68 11.97 -11.61
C GLN A 32 2.48 11.55 -10.77
N ASP A 33 1.37 12.26 -10.94
CA ASP A 33 0.12 11.87 -10.31
C ASP A 33 -0.28 10.46 -10.73
N GLY A 34 -0.06 10.12 -11.99
CA GLY A 34 -0.38 8.80 -12.48
C GLY A 34 0.41 7.69 -11.80
N ASN A 35 1.62 8.00 -11.36
CA ASN A 35 2.45 7.00 -10.68
C ASN A 35 1.88 6.61 -9.32
N GLY A 36 1.25 7.55 -8.62
CA GLY A 36 0.58 7.22 -7.37
C GLY A 36 -0.55 6.23 -7.58
N ARG A 37 -1.35 6.43 -8.63
CA ARG A 37 -2.42 5.49 -8.95
C ARG A 37 -1.86 4.12 -9.32
N VAL A 38 -0.83 4.10 -10.15
CA VAL A 38 -0.22 2.85 -10.57
C VAL A 38 0.37 2.12 -9.38
N GLY A 39 1.08 2.84 -8.51
CA GLY A 39 1.66 2.22 -7.31
C GLY A 39 0.61 1.62 -6.40
N ARG A 40 -0.49 2.33 -6.19
CA ARG A 40 -1.57 1.82 -5.35
C ARG A 40 -2.27 0.62 -5.98
N LEU A 41 -2.41 0.62 -7.30
CA LEU A 41 -3.00 -0.52 -8.01
C LEU A 41 -2.12 -1.75 -7.91
N ILE A 42 -0.81 -1.56 -8.03
CA ILE A 42 0.15 -2.67 -7.88
C ILE A 42 0.07 -3.22 -6.45
N ALA A 43 0.00 -2.33 -5.45
CA ALA A 43 -0.11 -2.78 -4.06
C ALA A 43 -1.40 -3.58 -3.85
N LEU A 44 -2.51 -3.15 -4.43
CA LEU A 44 -3.77 -3.88 -4.35
C LEU A 44 -3.61 -5.28 -4.95
N LYS A 45 -3.04 -5.35 -6.14
CA LYS A 45 -2.82 -6.62 -6.82
C LYS A 45 -1.96 -7.56 -5.98
N GLU A 46 -0.89 -7.03 -5.38
CA GLU A 46 0.01 -7.86 -4.59
C GLU A 46 -0.64 -8.33 -3.30
N CYS A 47 -1.46 -7.50 -2.68
CA CYS A 47 -2.21 -7.95 -1.51
C CYS A 47 -3.11 -9.13 -1.88
N LEU A 48 -3.84 -9.01 -2.97
CA LEU A 48 -4.71 -10.10 -3.41
C LEU A 48 -3.93 -11.36 -3.75
N ARG A 49 -2.78 -11.18 -4.39
CA ARG A 49 -1.92 -12.30 -4.76
C ARG A 49 -1.47 -13.10 -3.55
N PHE A 50 -1.18 -12.45 -2.44
CA PHE A 50 -0.68 -13.12 -1.24
C PHE A 50 -1.76 -13.36 -0.18
N GLY A 51 -3.03 -13.17 -0.55
CA GLY A 51 -4.12 -13.45 0.36
C GLY A 51 -4.25 -12.46 1.50
N LEU A 52 -3.77 -11.23 1.29
CA LEU A 52 -3.83 -10.19 2.31
C LEU A 52 -4.99 -9.24 2.01
N ILE A 53 -5.49 -8.59 3.07
CA ILE A 53 -6.52 -7.58 2.89
C ILE A 53 -5.89 -6.35 2.25
N PRO A 54 -6.37 -5.91 1.08
CA PRO A 54 -5.84 -4.70 0.44
C PRO A 54 -6.15 -3.45 1.25
N PHE A 55 -5.40 -2.37 0.98
CA PHE A 55 -5.71 -1.09 1.57
C PHE A 55 -6.17 -0.12 0.49
N ILE A 56 -7.12 0.73 0.85
CA ILE A 56 -7.66 1.77 -0.02
C ILE A 56 -7.42 3.10 0.67
N ILE A 57 -6.89 4.07 -0.08
CA ILE A 57 -6.61 5.40 0.46
C ILE A 57 -7.71 6.33 -0.05
N GLU A 58 -8.64 6.67 0.83
CA GLU A 58 -9.71 7.61 0.50
C GLU A 58 -9.15 9.02 0.36
N ASP A 59 -9.84 9.86 -0.42
CA ASP A 59 -9.41 11.24 -0.62
C ASP A 59 -9.23 11.99 0.71
N ALA A 60 -10.11 11.74 1.67
CA ALA A 60 -10.02 12.38 2.97
C ALA A 60 -8.75 12.01 3.73
N LYS A 61 -8.09 10.93 3.35
CA LYS A 61 -6.88 10.45 4.02
C LYS A 61 -5.62 10.72 3.21
N LYS A 62 -5.72 11.38 2.07
CA LYS A 62 -4.56 11.54 1.20
C LYS A 62 -3.44 12.36 1.80
N LEU A 63 -3.75 13.35 2.62
CA LEU A 63 -2.70 14.12 3.28
C LEU A 63 -1.89 13.26 4.24
N TYR A 64 -2.54 12.38 4.98
CA TYR A 64 -1.84 11.44 5.86
C TYR A 64 -0.98 10.48 5.07
N TYR A 65 -1.51 10.03 3.95
CA TYR A 65 -0.79 9.14 3.05
C TYR A 65 0.48 9.79 2.51
N TYR A 66 0.37 11.03 2.02
CA TYR A 66 1.53 11.74 1.49
C TYR A 66 2.55 12.02 2.60
N ARG A 67 2.09 12.35 3.80
CA ARG A 67 3.00 12.52 4.92
C ARG A 67 3.73 11.23 5.22
N GLY A 68 3.00 10.12 5.19
CA GLY A 68 3.61 8.82 5.43
C GLY A 68 4.71 8.50 4.43
N LEU A 69 4.48 8.83 3.16
CA LEU A 69 5.50 8.62 2.14
C LEU A 69 6.72 9.52 2.37
N SER A 70 6.50 10.79 2.66
CA SER A 70 7.61 11.73 2.81
C SER A 70 8.40 11.51 4.09
N GLU A 71 7.77 10.95 5.13
CA GLU A 71 8.41 10.74 6.42
C GLU A 71 8.90 9.32 6.64
N TRP A 72 8.81 8.46 5.64
CA TRP A 72 9.10 7.03 5.79
C TRP A 72 10.47 6.78 6.42
N GLU A 73 11.50 7.49 5.98
CA GLU A 73 12.84 7.27 6.47
C GLU A 73 12.97 7.62 7.95
N ARG A 74 12.16 8.56 8.41
CA ARG A 74 12.19 9.03 9.79
C ARG A 74 11.19 8.30 10.68
N GLU A 75 9.99 8.05 10.15
CA GLU A 75 8.92 7.42 10.92
C GLU A 75 8.04 6.59 10.01
N LYS A 76 8.30 5.29 9.97
CA LYS A 76 7.54 4.37 9.12
C LYS A 76 6.09 4.21 9.56
N GLY A 77 5.82 4.43 10.84
CA GLY A 77 4.50 4.23 11.40
C GLY A 77 3.41 5.06 10.75
N TYR A 78 3.75 6.25 10.26
CA TYR A 78 2.74 7.11 9.62
C TYR A 78 2.12 6.41 8.41
N LEU A 79 2.93 5.89 7.51
CA LEU A 79 2.40 5.21 6.33
C LEU A 79 1.75 3.89 6.69
N ILE A 80 2.37 3.14 7.58
CA ILE A 80 1.82 1.85 8.01
C ILE A 80 0.42 2.05 8.61
N ASP A 81 0.28 3.02 9.51
CA ASP A 81 -1.02 3.28 10.13
C ASP A 81 -2.07 3.68 9.11
N THR A 82 -1.68 4.53 8.15
CA THR A 82 -2.60 4.96 7.10
C THR A 82 -3.05 3.78 6.24
N CYS A 83 -2.13 2.90 5.90
CA CYS A 83 -2.47 1.73 5.09
C CYS A 83 -3.31 0.72 5.88
N LEU A 84 -3.03 0.53 7.16
CA LEU A 84 -3.86 -0.35 7.99
C LEU A 84 -5.28 0.20 8.13
N ASP A 85 -5.41 1.52 8.26
CA ASP A 85 -6.72 2.16 8.23
C ASP A 85 -7.39 1.91 6.88
N GLY A 86 -6.62 1.93 5.80
CA GLY A 86 -7.13 1.64 4.47
C GLY A 86 -7.63 0.21 4.31
N GLN A 87 -7.09 -0.74 5.07
CA GLN A 87 -7.62 -2.08 5.09
C GLN A 87 -9.04 -2.12 5.68
N ASP A 88 -9.28 -1.32 6.70
CA ASP A 88 -10.62 -1.23 7.28
C ASP A 88 -11.60 -0.65 6.28
N THR A 89 -11.15 0.32 5.49
CA THR A 89 -11.97 0.88 4.42
C THR A 89 -12.36 -0.20 3.42
N PHE A 90 -11.39 -1.04 3.04
CA PHE A 90 -11.66 -2.14 2.11
C PHE A 90 -12.70 -3.11 2.70
N ARG A 91 -12.55 -3.48 3.97
CA ARG A 91 -13.49 -4.38 4.63
C ARG A 91 -14.90 -3.81 4.65
N LYS A 92 -15.02 -2.51 4.93
CA LYS A 92 -16.32 -1.85 4.94
C LYS A 92 -16.97 -1.86 3.57
N LEU A 93 -16.19 -1.63 2.51
CA LEU A 93 -16.73 -1.67 1.16
C LEU A 93 -17.20 -3.07 0.80
N MET A 94 -16.43 -4.09 1.15
CA MET A 94 -16.84 -5.47 0.88
C MET A 94 -18.12 -5.81 1.62
N SER A 95 -18.26 -5.33 2.86
CA SER A 95 -19.47 -5.56 3.64
C SER A 95 -20.69 -4.91 3.00
N ILE A 96 -20.53 -3.68 2.46
CA ILE A 96 -21.64 -2.98 1.79
C ILE A 96 -22.14 -3.76 0.60
N PHE A 97 -21.24 -4.39 -0.15
CA PHE A 97 -21.62 -5.18 -1.32
C PHE A 97 -21.91 -6.64 -0.97
N ASP A 98 -21.91 -6.98 0.31
CA ASP A 98 -22.17 -8.33 0.77
C ASP A 98 -21.25 -9.36 0.13
N ILE A 99 -19.98 -8.98 -0.01
CA ILE A 99 -18.96 -9.85 -0.57
C ILE A 99 -18.10 -10.39 0.56
N PRO A 100 -17.92 -11.72 0.67
CA PRO A 100 -17.05 -12.30 1.71
C PRO A 100 -15.63 -11.79 1.54
N SER A 101 -14.98 -11.44 2.63
CA SER A 101 -13.61 -10.93 2.61
C SER A 101 -12.60 -11.95 3.08
#